data_b7d91d75992ae289ced912f4944e9ef6
#
_entry.id   b7d91d75992ae289ced912f4944e9ef6
#
_cell.length_a   1.000
_cell.length_b   1.000
_cell.length_c   1.000
_cell.angle_alpha   90.00
_cell.angle_beta   90.00
_cell.angle_gamma   90.00
#
_symmetry.space_group_name_H-M   'P 1'
#
loop_
_entity.id
_entity.type
_entity.pdbx_description
1 polymer ?
#
loop_
_entity_poly.entity_id
_entity_poly.type
_entity_poly.pdbx_seq_one_letter_code
_entity_poly.pdbx_strand_id
1 'polypeptide(L)'
;MFNAVIDAPFGKIGIRLEADAVREIVYLPDSVQSVAPDTPLAKEVVQQIERYLENPAAPFDLPLAAIGTAFQRRVWTGISAIAPGVVLTYGQLAKEVGSVPRAVGQACGSNYFPLVIPCHRVVASSGIGGFAHHADDDFFRNVKRWLLAHEGVPYA
;
A
#
# COMPACT_ATOMS: atom_id res chain seq x y z
N MET A 1 2.47 14.40 -12.32
CA MET A 1 1.03 14.65 -12.49
C MET A 1 0.24 13.38 -12.25
N PHE A 2 -0.87 13.46 -11.56
CA PHE A 2 -1.71 12.30 -11.25
C PHE A 2 -2.84 12.15 -12.27
N ASN A 3 -3.17 10.91 -12.60
CA ASN A 3 -4.34 10.59 -13.44
C ASN A 3 -5.64 10.60 -12.65
N ALA A 4 -5.55 10.48 -11.33
CA ALA A 4 -6.66 10.66 -10.40
C ALA A 4 -6.11 10.97 -9.02
N VAL A 5 -6.86 11.77 -8.25
CA VAL A 5 -6.61 12.00 -6.83
C VAL A 5 -7.96 11.97 -6.15
N ILE A 6 -8.16 11.03 -5.23
CA ILE A 6 -9.44 10.81 -4.57
C ILE A 6 -9.34 11.04 -3.08
N ASP A 7 -10.47 11.33 -2.44
CA ASP A 7 -10.56 11.46 -0.99
C ASP A 7 -10.49 10.11 -0.31
N ALA A 8 -9.88 10.09 0.87
CA ALA A 8 -9.85 8.94 1.75
C ALA A 8 -9.97 9.42 3.20
N PRO A 9 -10.36 8.55 4.14
CA PRO A 9 -10.50 8.97 5.55
C PRO A 9 -9.24 9.55 6.17
N PHE A 10 -8.08 9.20 5.65
CA PHE A 10 -6.78 9.63 6.17
C PHE A 10 -6.11 10.73 5.33
N GLY A 11 -6.78 11.24 4.31
CA GLY A 11 -6.20 12.24 3.41
C GLY A 11 -6.65 11.99 1.98
N LYS A 12 -5.70 11.84 1.06
CA LYS A 12 -6.00 11.56 -0.33
C LYS A 12 -5.13 10.44 -0.88
N ILE A 13 -5.57 9.87 -1.98
CA ILE A 13 -4.82 8.82 -2.69
C ILE A 13 -4.63 9.29 -4.12
N GLY A 14 -3.38 9.36 -4.56
CA GLY A 14 -3.01 9.73 -5.92
C GLY A 14 -2.68 8.51 -6.74
N ILE A 15 -3.07 8.53 -8.01
CA ILE A 15 -2.90 7.40 -8.93
C ILE A 15 -2.19 7.89 -10.18
N ARG A 16 -1.10 7.22 -10.54
CA ARG A 16 -0.40 7.43 -11.82
C ARG A 16 -0.49 6.19 -12.67
N LEU A 17 -0.80 6.39 -13.93
CA LEU A 17 -0.89 5.31 -14.92
C LEU A 17 0.21 5.46 -15.95
N GLU A 18 0.61 4.34 -16.55
CA GLU A 18 1.54 4.28 -17.66
C GLU A 18 1.03 3.25 -18.65
N ALA A 19 0.65 3.71 -19.85
CA ALA A 19 -0.02 2.85 -20.83
C ALA A 19 -1.25 2.17 -20.19
N ASP A 20 -1.33 0.84 -20.23
CA ASP A 20 -2.47 0.08 -19.72
C ASP A 20 -2.23 -0.49 -18.32
N ALA A 21 -1.35 0.13 -17.52
CA ALA A 21 -0.99 -0.38 -16.21
C ALA A 21 -0.94 0.74 -15.16
N VAL A 22 -1.10 0.36 -13.90
CA VAL A 22 -0.86 1.26 -12.75
C VAL A 22 0.64 1.42 -12.58
N ARG A 23 1.10 2.67 -12.63
CA ARG A 23 2.52 3.00 -12.46
C ARG A 23 2.86 3.26 -10.99
N GLU A 24 1.93 3.88 -10.25
CA GLU A 24 2.16 4.25 -8.86
C GLU A 24 0.85 4.61 -8.16
N ILE A 25 0.77 4.26 -6.88
CA ILE A 25 -0.27 4.72 -5.96
C ILE A 25 0.45 5.45 -4.82
N VAL A 26 -0.04 6.62 -4.42
CA VAL A 26 0.62 7.45 -3.41
C VAL A 26 -0.39 7.95 -2.39
N TYR A 27 -0.04 7.91 -1.11
CA TYR A 27 -0.83 8.56 -0.06
C TYR A 27 -0.44 10.03 0.00
N LEU A 28 -1.44 10.90 0.03
CA LEU A 28 -1.27 12.34 -0.03
C LEU A 28 -2.04 13.03 1.10
N PRO A 29 -1.59 14.22 1.54
CA PRO A 29 -2.34 15.01 2.52
C PRO A 29 -3.59 15.63 1.90
N ASP A 30 -4.55 16.01 2.75
CA ASP A 30 -5.82 16.62 2.32
C ASP A 30 -5.66 17.88 1.46
N SER A 31 -4.54 18.58 1.63
CA SER A 31 -4.28 19.83 0.90
C SER A 31 -4.07 19.64 -0.60
N VAL A 32 -3.82 18.42 -1.06
CA VAL A 32 -3.65 18.14 -2.48
C VAL A 32 -5.01 18.21 -3.17
N GLN A 33 -5.05 18.87 -4.33
CA GLN A 33 -6.30 19.04 -5.08
C GLN A 33 -6.75 17.71 -5.69
N SER A 34 -8.05 17.42 -5.58
CA SER A 34 -8.66 16.25 -6.20
C SER A 34 -8.61 16.33 -7.72
N VAL A 35 -8.43 15.17 -8.36
CA VAL A 35 -8.39 15.03 -9.81
C VAL A 35 -9.33 13.89 -10.19
N ALA A 36 -10.35 14.19 -11.00
CA ALA A 36 -11.30 13.17 -11.43
C ALA A 36 -10.64 12.19 -12.41
N PRO A 37 -10.94 10.88 -12.30
CA PRO A 37 -10.44 9.92 -13.28
C PRO A 37 -11.14 10.11 -14.62
N ASP A 38 -10.38 10.10 -15.72
CA ASP A 38 -10.90 10.37 -17.05
C ASP A 38 -10.66 9.25 -18.07
N THR A 39 -10.01 8.17 -17.67
CA THR A 39 -9.81 7.00 -18.52
C THR A 39 -10.48 5.77 -17.92
N PRO A 40 -10.79 4.73 -18.73
CA PRO A 40 -11.38 3.51 -18.17
C PRO A 40 -10.55 2.87 -17.08
N LEU A 41 -9.21 2.81 -17.25
CA LEU A 41 -8.35 2.22 -16.23
C LEU A 41 -8.33 3.08 -14.96
N ALA A 42 -8.24 4.40 -15.07
CA ALA A 42 -8.26 5.29 -13.90
C ALA A 42 -9.56 5.10 -13.12
N LYS A 43 -10.69 4.99 -13.81
CA LYS A 43 -12.00 4.75 -13.18
C LYS A 43 -12.05 3.41 -12.47
N GLU A 44 -11.48 2.36 -13.08
CA GLU A 44 -11.43 1.04 -12.47
C GLU A 44 -10.57 1.03 -11.21
N VAL A 45 -9.42 1.71 -11.23
CA VAL A 45 -8.55 1.82 -10.06
C VAL A 45 -9.29 2.52 -8.91
N VAL A 46 -9.91 3.67 -9.20
CA VAL A 46 -10.68 4.41 -8.21
C VAL A 46 -11.80 3.55 -7.64
N GLN A 47 -12.54 2.85 -8.48
CA GLN A 47 -13.64 2.00 -8.05
C GLN A 47 -13.17 0.89 -7.11
N GLN A 48 -12.06 0.23 -7.41
CA GLN A 48 -11.54 -0.83 -6.55
C GLN A 48 -11.03 -0.28 -5.22
N ILE A 49 -10.38 0.89 -5.22
CA ILE A 49 -9.94 1.53 -3.98
C ILE A 49 -11.14 1.91 -3.12
N GLU A 50 -12.15 2.54 -3.70
CA GLU A 50 -13.36 2.92 -2.96
C GLU A 50 -14.08 1.71 -2.39
N ARG A 51 -14.13 0.62 -3.15
CA ARG A 51 -14.69 -0.65 -2.67
C ARG A 51 -13.95 -1.17 -1.46
N TYR A 52 -12.61 -1.12 -1.49
CA TYR A 52 -11.79 -1.53 -0.35
C TYR A 52 -12.00 -0.62 0.86
N LEU A 53 -12.12 0.68 0.66
CA LEU A 53 -12.35 1.62 1.77
C LEU A 53 -13.70 1.37 2.46
N GLU A 54 -14.66 0.80 1.76
CA GLU A 54 -15.95 0.41 2.35
C GLU A 54 -15.92 -1.01 2.93
N ASN A 55 -15.16 -1.92 2.29
CA ASN A 55 -15.11 -3.33 2.68
C ASN A 55 -13.65 -3.79 2.70
N PRO A 56 -13.07 -4.00 3.90
CA PRO A 56 -11.65 -4.38 4.02
C PRO A 56 -11.31 -5.73 3.39
N ALA A 57 -12.31 -6.57 3.10
CA ALA A 57 -12.09 -7.86 2.45
C ALA A 57 -12.15 -7.77 0.92
N ALA A 58 -12.48 -6.61 0.35
CA ALA A 58 -12.57 -6.45 -1.09
C ALA A 58 -11.19 -6.62 -1.74
N PRO A 59 -11.06 -7.51 -2.73
CA PRO A 59 -9.77 -7.76 -3.37
C PRO A 59 -9.43 -6.69 -4.41
N PHE A 60 -8.15 -6.62 -4.75
CA PHE A 60 -7.67 -5.81 -5.87
C PHE A 60 -7.31 -6.73 -7.03
N ASP A 61 -7.67 -6.32 -8.24
CA ASP A 61 -7.30 -6.99 -9.48
C ASP A 61 -6.99 -5.92 -10.53
N LEU A 62 -5.75 -5.43 -10.49
CA LEU A 62 -5.30 -4.33 -11.33
C LEU A 62 -4.00 -4.68 -12.04
N PRO A 63 -3.85 -4.27 -13.29
CA PRO A 63 -2.58 -4.46 -13.99
C PRO A 63 -1.54 -3.49 -13.41
N LEU A 64 -0.45 -4.02 -12.89
CA LEU A 64 0.63 -3.23 -12.30
C LEU A 64 1.80 -3.15 -13.30
N ALA A 65 2.42 -1.98 -13.41
CA ALA A 65 3.60 -1.81 -14.25
C ALA A 65 4.74 -2.71 -13.75
N ALA A 66 5.53 -3.24 -14.68
CA ALA A 66 6.63 -4.16 -14.34
C ALA A 66 7.84 -3.35 -13.88
N ILE A 67 7.87 -2.97 -12.60
CA ILE A 67 8.94 -2.19 -11.99
C ILE A 67 9.45 -2.85 -10.73
N GLY A 68 10.64 -2.44 -10.30
CA GLY A 68 11.31 -2.99 -9.13
C GLY A 68 12.35 -4.04 -9.50
N THR A 69 13.27 -4.30 -8.57
CA THR A 69 14.29 -5.34 -8.72
C THR A 69 13.66 -6.72 -8.53
N ALA A 70 14.40 -7.77 -8.91
CA ALA A 70 13.95 -9.15 -8.67
C ALA A 70 13.71 -9.41 -7.18
N PHE A 71 14.59 -8.87 -6.31
CA PHE A 71 14.43 -9.00 -4.86
C PHE A 71 13.17 -8.28 -4.37
N GLN A 72 12.96 -7.02 -4.80
CA GLN A 72 11.78 -6.26 -4.42
C GLN A 72 10.50 -6.99 -4.82
N ARG A 73 10.44 -7.50 -6.05
CA ARG A 73 9.28 -8.26 -6.52
C ARG A 73 9.02 -9.52 -5.71
N ARG A 74 10.09 -10.21 -5.29
CA ARG A 74 9.97 -11.40 -4.43
C ARG A 74 9.35 -11.03 -3.08
N VAL A 75 9.80 -9.94 -2.47
CA VAL A 75 9.23 -9.45 -1.22
C VAL A 75 7.77 -9.03 -1.43
N TRP A 76 7.49 -8.28 -2.49
CA TRP A 76 6.12 -7.83 -2.78
C TRP A 76 5.17 -8.99 -3.04
N THR A 77 5.62 -10.07 -3.66
CA THR A 77 4.84 -11.29 -3.82
C THR A 77 4.49 -11.90 -2.47
N GLY A 78 5.46 -11.96 -1.56
CA GLY A 78 5.22 -12.44 -0.19
C GLY A 78 4.22 -11.57 0.56
N ILE A 79 4.32 -10.26 0.41
CA ILE A 79 3.37 -9.31 1.03
C ILE A 79 1.97 -9.51 0.47
N SER A 80 1.85 -9.70 -0.84
CA SER A 80 0.55 -9.88 -1.50
C SER A 80 -0.19 -11.12 -1.04
N ALA A 81 0.51 -12.08 -0.45
CA ALA A 81 -0.10 -13.29 0.10
C ALA A 81 -0.66 -13.11 1.51
N ILE A 82 -0.43 -11.96 2.15
CA ILE A 82 -0.95 -11.68 3.50
C ILE A 82 -2.41 -11.23 3.38
N ALA A 83 -3.32 -12.01 3.98
CA ALA A 83 -4.76 -11.72 3.93
C ALA A 83 -5.13 -10.50 4.80
N PRO A 84 -6.27 -9.83 4.50
CA PRO A 84 -6.81 -8.81 5.40
C PRO A 84 -7.03 -9.35 6.80
N GLY A 85 -6.67 -8.58 7.82
CA GLY A 85 -6.80 -9.00 9.22
C GLY A 85 -5.62 -9.82 9.73
N VAL A 86 -4.64 -10.11 8.89
CA VAL A 86 -3.41 -10.81 9.25
C VAL A 86 -2.24 -9.86 9.12
N VAL A 87 -1.31 -9.92 10.07
CA VAL A 87 -0.06 -9.16 9.98
C VAL A 87 1.13 -10.11 10.15
N LEU A 88 2.24 -9.76 9.50
CA LEU A 88 3.52 -10.42 9.72
C LEU A 88 4.52 -9.39 10.20
N THR A 89 5.44 -9.81 11.05
CA THR A 89 6.59 -8.95 11.37
C THR A 89 7.58 -8.98 10.20
N TYR A 90 8.44 -7.97 10.14
CA TYR A 90 9.52 -7.96 9.14
C TYR A 90 10.38 -9.23 9.22
N GLY A 91 10.60 -9.74 10.44
CA GLY A 91 11.36 -10.99 10.64
C GLY A 91 10.63 -12.22 10.09
N GLN A 92 9.33 -12.31 10.31
CA GLN A 92 8.52 -13.41 9.79
C GLN A 92 8.48 -13.40 8.26
N LEU A 93 8.28 -12.24 7.66
CA LEU A 93 8.29 -12.11 6.21
C LEU A 93 9.67 -12.43 5.64
N ALA A 94 10.74 -11.97 6.31
CA ALA A 94 12.10 -12.26 5.89
C ALA A 94 12.37 -13.76 5.82
N LYS A 95 11.88 -14.54 6.76
CA LYS A 95 12.02 -16.00 6.74
C LYS A 95 11.31 -16.60 5.52
N GLU A 96 10.12 -16.11 5.20
CA GLU A 96 9.34 -16.62 4.06
C GLU A 96 10.02 -16.34 2.73
N VAL A 97 10.65 -15.17 2.58
CA VAL A 97 11.29 -14.79 1.31
C VAL A 97 12.78 -15.10 1.26
N GLY A 98 13.33 -15.70 2.32
CA GLY A 98 14.74 -16.10 2.37
C GLY A 98 15.69 -14.91 2.48
N SER A 99 15.39 -13.95 3.37
CA SER A 99 16.16 -12.73 3.54
C SER A 99 16.25 -12.33 5.01
N VAL A 100 16.63 -11.08 5.27
CA VAL A 100 16.76 -10.51 6.61
C VAL A 100 15.79 -9.34 6.78
N PRO A 101 15.36 -9.02 8.03
CA PRO A 101 14.35 -7.99 8.27
C PRO A 101 14.69 -6.62 7.67
N ARG A 102 15.95 -6.21 7.72
CA ARG A 102 16.36 -4.91 7.19
C ARG A 102 16.15 -4.80 5.69
N ALA A 103 16.54 -5.82 4.94
CA ALA A 103 16.38 -5.85 3.48
C ALA A 103 14.90 -5.86 3.09
N VAL A 104 14.10 -6.64 3.83
CA VAL A 104 12.65 -6.70 3.64
C VAL A 104 12.01 -5.33 3.93
N GLY A 105 12.43 -4.67 5.01
CA GLY A 105 11.95 -3.33 5.34
C GLY A 105 12.23 -2.31 4.24
N GLN A 106 13.40 -2.37 3.61
CA GLN A 106 13.73 -1.50 2.49
C GLN A 106 12.83 -1.78 1.28
N ALA A 107 12.59 -3.04 0.96
CA ALA A 107 11.71 -3.42 -0.14
C ALA A 107 10.26 -3.01 0.13
N CYS A 108 9.79 -3.11 1.37
CA CYS A 108 8.47 -2.62 1.77
C CYS A 108 8.36 -1.11 1.55
N GLY A 109 9.37 -0.35 1.97
CA GLY A 109 9.38 1.10 1.80
C GLY A 109 9.43 1.54 0.34
N SER A 110 9.93 0.70 -0.55
CA SER A 110 10.03 0.98 -1.99
C SER A 110 8.80 0.54 -2.77
N ASN A 111 7.73 0.11 -2.11
CA ASN A 111 6.51 -0.35 -2.78
C ASN A 111 5.83 0.80 -3.52
N TYR A 112 5.69 0.68 -4.83
CA TYR A 112 5.01 1.66 -5.67
C TYR A 112 3.50 1.48 -5.71
N PHE A 113 2.98 0.37 -5.16
CA PHE A 113 1.57 0.00 -5.27
C PHE A 113 0.94 -0.30 -3.92
N PRO A 114 1.01 0.65 -2.94
CA PRO A 114 0.38 0.41 -1.64
C PRO A 114 -1.12 0.13 -1.83
N LEU A 115 -1.73 -0.54 -0.90
CA LEU A 115 -3.08 -1.12 -0.95
C LEU A 115 -3.13 -2.39 -1.78
N VAL A 116 -2.75 -2.34 -3.07
CA VAL A 116 -2.74 -3.50 -3.96
C VAL A 116 -1.70 -4.51 -3.50
N ILE A 117 -0.50 -4.02 -3.17
CA ILE A 117 0.52 -4.80 -2.47
C ILE A 117 0.49 -4.28 -1.02
N PRO A 118 -0.14 -5.02 -0.09
CA PRO A 118 -0.54 -4.48 1.20
C PRO A 118 0.59 -4.40 2.22
N CYS A 119 1.57 -3.55 1.98
CA CYS A 119 2.73 -3.40 2.86
C CYS A 119 2.37 -2.89 4.26
N HIS A 120 1.18 -2.33 4.45
CA HIS A 120 0.68 -1.98 5.78
C HIS A 120 0.48 -3.21 6.69
N ARG A 121 0.42 -4.41 6.12
CA ARG A 121 0.29 -5.67 6.89
C ARG A 121 1.62 -6.21 7.39
N VAL A 122 2.72 -5.48 7.18
CA VAL A 122 4.04 -5.84 7.71
C VAL A 122 4.41 -4.84 8.80
N VAL A 123 4.68 -5.35 9.99
CA VAL A 123 4.88 -4.53 11.20
C VAL A 123 6.19 -4.88 11.88
N ALA A 124 6.64 -4.01 12.79
CA ALA A 124 7.78 -4.29 13.64
C ALA A 124 7.39 -5.26 14.75
N SER A 125 8.36 -6.01 15.30
CA SER A 125 8.10 -6.91 16.43
C SER A 125 7.66 -6.14 17.69
N SER A 126 8.03 -4.85 17.80
CA SER A 126 7.74 -4.01 18.96
C SER A 126 6.51 -3.11 18.77
N GLY A 127 5.87 -3.11 17.61
CA GLY A 127 4.71 -2.25 17.34
C GLY A 127 4.45 -2.09 15.86
N ILE A 128 3.81 -0.99 15.49
CA ILE A 128 3.36 -0.76 14.11
C ILE A 128 4.51 -0.65 13.10
N GLY A 129 5.67 -0.15 13.51
CA GLY A 129 6.81 0.08 12.61
C GLY A 129 6.64 1.33 11.76
N GLY A 130 7.54 1.48 10.78
CA GLY A 130 7.50 2.58 9.83
C GLY A 130 6.61 2.28 8.63
N PHE A 131 6.49 3.26 7.71
CA PHE A 131 5.69 3.11 6.51
C PHE A 131 6.25 4.00 5.39
N ALA A 132 6.42 3.44 4.20
CA ALA A 132 6.89 4.16 3.01
C ALA A 132 8.20 4.95 3.24
N HIS A 133 9.16 4.36 3.98
CA HIS A 133 10.41 4.99 4.41
C HIS A 133 10.24 6.17 5.37
N HIS A 134 9.06 6.35 5.96
CA HIS A 134 8.75 7.48 6.86
C HIS A 134 8.52 6.98 8.28
N ALA A 135 9.55 6.40 8.92
CA ALA A 135 9.44 5.84 10.26
C ALA A 135 9.02 6.88 11.30
N ASP A 136 9.42 8.14 11.13
CA ASP A 136 9.14 9.22 12.06
C ASP A 136 8.05 10.18 11.56
N ASP A 137 7.40 9.88 10.43
CA ASP A 137 6.38 10.73 9.85
C ASP A 137 4.99 10.30 10.35
N ASP A 138 4.36 11.16 11.14
CA ASP A 138 3.04 10.88 11.73
C ASP A 138 1.95 10.68 10.69
N PHE A 139 2.01 11.39 9.56
CA PHE A 139 1.01 11.23 8.51
C PHE A 139 0.98 9.78 8.00
N PHE A 140 2.14 9.25 7.59
CA PHE A 140 2.20 7.89 7.05
C PHE A 140 1.89 6.83 8.10
N ARG A 141 2.32 7.02 9.34
CA ARG A 141 1.95 6.13 10.44
C ARG A 141 0.45 6.13 10.70
N ASN A 142 -0.18 7.30 10.63
CA ASN A 142 -1.62 7.40 10.82
C ASN A 142 -2.38 6.71 9.69
N VAL A 143 -1.90 6.80 8.45
CA VAL A 143 -2.45 6.03 7.34
C VAL A 143 -2.37 4.53 7.63
N LYS A 144 -1.21 4.07 8.07
CA LYS A 144 -1.01 2.65 8.40
C LYS A 144 -1.93 2.20 9.51
N ARG A 145 -2.08 3.00 10.58
CA ARG A 145 -3.00 2.71 11.69
C ARG A 145 -4.43 2.61 11.21
N TRP A 146 -4.84 3.53 10.35
CA TRP A 146 -6.20 3.51 9.80
C TRP A 146 -6.46 2.24 9.01
N LEU A 147 -5.53 1.88 8.12
CA LEU A 147 -5.67 0.69 7.29
C LEU A 147 -5.75 -0.59 8.13
N LEU A 148 -4.89 -0.72 9.13
CA LEU A 148 -4.89 -1.88 10.01
C LEU A 148 -6.18 -1.93 10.84
N ALA A 149 -6.62 -0.82 11.41
CA ALA A 149 -7.88 -0.76 12.16
C ALA A 149 -9.07 -1.11 11.26
N HIS A 150 -9.07 -0.63 10.03
CA HIS A 150 -10.08 -0.95 9.02
C HIS A 150 -10.16 -2.46 8.76
N GLU A 151 -9.02 -3.14 8.82
CA GLU A 151 -8.93 -4.59 8.64
C GLU A 151 -9.11 -5.38 9.95
N GLY A 152 -9.44 -4.71 11.04
CA GLY A 152 -9.69 -5.34 12.32
C GLY A 152 -8.45 -5.58 13.19
N VAL A 153 -7.32 -4.92 12.89
CA VAL A 153 -6.07 -5.06 13.64
C VAL A 153 -5.64 -3.69 14.18
N PRO A 154 -6.22 -3.22 15.30
CA PRO A 154 -5.91 -1.90 15.81
C PRO A 154 -4.52 -1.83 16.47
N TYR A 155 -3.85 -0.69 16.28
CA TYR A 155 -2.61 -0.33 16.96
C TYR A 155 -2.79 1.04 17.64
N ALA A 156 -2.23 1.15 18.81
CA ALA A 156 -2.27 2.40 19.56
C ALA A 156 -1.40 3.49 18.93
#